data_dafa8f7c4dd0ad4ebc45731cc4c60fce
#
_entry.id   dafa8f7c4dd0ad4ebc45731cc4c60fce
#
_cell.length_a   1.000
_cell.length_b   1.000
_cell.length_c   1.000
_cell.angle_alpha   90.00
_cell.angle_beta   90.00
_cell.angle_gamma   90.00
#
_symmetry.space_group_name_H-M   'P 1'
#
loop_
_entity.id
_entity.type
_entity.pdbx_description
1 polymer ?
#
loop_
_entity_poly.entity_id
_entity_poly.type
_entity_poly.pdbx_seq_one_letter_code
_entity_poly.pdbx_strand_id
1 'polypeptide(L)'
;MAYEYILFEQVDWVVTLTLNRPEKHNALSQGLLAELRAVLDAIEADKDVRVVVITGAGRQAFSTGFDLNPGELAAGAPRDEADWNRLIKLNFETLMRIWNLRQPVIAAVNGHAVAAGSNLALICDITLAAENATFGEPEIRHFALSPLLLLPYFANNSKAMHYLYYSGDTIGAEEALKLGLVSKVVPQDQLLPEAQRLARRIAQVPAYAVQLTKRSIKAAYELMGFKNAMELHRANDALVIDASQIEEKRQLMGVLLEKGLKAFLELRDGPFRLKSDEG
;
A
#
# COMPACT_ATOMS: atom_id res chain seq x y z
N MET A 1 10.25 21.33 6.27
CA MET A 1 11.13 20.21 6.64
C MET A 1 11.61 19.57 5.35
N ALA A 2 12.88 19.21 5.22
CA ALA A 2 13.35 18.47 4.06
C ALA A 2 13.22 16.97 4.40
N TYR A 3 12.48 16.22 3.59
CA TYR A 3 12.40 14.77 3.65
C TYR A 3 13.34 14.18 2.60
N GLU A 4 13.91 13.02 2.86
CA GLU A 4 14.81 12.32 1.94
C GLU A 4 14.03 11.38 1.00
N TYR A 5 13.05 10.67 1.56
CA TYR A 5 12.29 9.64 0.87
C TYR A 5 10.89 10.06 0.43
N ILE A 6 10.47 11.28 0.76
CA ILE A 6 9.18 11.85 0.35
C ILE A 6 9.39 13.24 -0.21
N LEU A 7 8.94 13.47 -1.45
CA LEU A 7 8.84 14.83 -1.96
C LEU A 7 7.49 15.41 -1.52
N PHE A 8 7.52 16.56 -0.89
CA PHE A 8 6.36 17.29 -0.41
C PHE A 8 6.18 18.55 -1.26
N GLU A 9 5.04 18.66 -1.90
CA GLU A 9 4.64 19.86 -2.63
C GLU A 9 3.25 20.30 -2.17
N GLN A 10 3.09 21.58 -1.83
CA GLN A 10 1.81 22.17 -1.50
C GLN A 10 1.50 23.29 -2.48
N VAL A 11 0.38 23.18 -3.16
CA VAL A 11 -0.17 24.22 -4.02
C VAL A 11 -1.57 24.55 -3.51
N ASP A 12 -1.75 25.76 -3.03
CA ASP A 12 -2.98 26.19 -2.37
C ASP A 12 -3.36 25.23 -1.21
N TRP A 13 -4.51 24.59 -1.31
CA TRP A 13 -5.07 23.67 -0.31
C TRP A 13 -4.77 22.19 -0.58
N VAL A 14 -3.98 21.90 -1.60
CA VAL A 14 -3.66 20.53 -2.03
C VAL A 14 -2.19 20.23 -1.75
N VAL A 15 -1.95 19.16 -1.03
CA VAL A 15 -0.62 18.58 -0.85
C VAL A 15 -0.44 17.40 -1.79
N THR A 16 0.67 17.34 -2.49
CA THR A 16 1.13 16.18 -3.25
C THR A 16 2.32 15.56 -2.53
N LEU A 17 2.19 14.30 -2.12
CA LEU A 17 3.27 13.48 -1.57
C LEU A 17 3.76 12.51 -2.63
N THR A 18 5.05 12.55 -2.95
CA THR A 18 5.64 11.58 -3.88
C THR A 18 6.60 10.68 -3.12
N LEU A 19 6.32 9.37 -3.11
CA LEU A 19 7.25 8.36 -2.59
C LEU A 19 8.50 8.37 -3.48
N ASN A 20 9.67 8.67 -2.92
CA ASN A 20 10.86 9.03 -3.69
C ASN A 20 12.02 8.06 -3.49
N ARG A 21 11.81 6.80 -3.90
CA ARG A 21 12.87 5.78 -4.02
C ARG A 21 12.70 5.02 -5.35
N PRO A 22 12.70 5.73 -6.51
CA PRO A 22 12.37 5.12 -7.80
C PRO A 22 13.32 3.98 -8.19
N GLU A 23 14.59 4.03 -7.79
CA GLU A 23 15.62 3.00 -8.00
C GLU A 23 15.32 1.69 -7.22
N LYS A 24 14.44 1.76 -6.23
CA LYS A 24 13.91 0.64 -5.42
C LYS A 24 12.41 0.42 -5.65
N HIS A 25 11.87 0.89 -6.79
CA HIS A 25 10.44 0.82 -7.08
C HIS A 25 9.55 1.36 -5.95
N ASN A 26 10.03 2.41 -5.27
CA ASN A 26 9.36 3.06 -4.13
C ASN A 26 9.01 2.08 -2.99
N ALA A 27 9.88 1.09 -2.75
CA ALA A 27 9.73 0.18 -1.63
C ALA A 27 9.72 0.94 -0.30
N LEU A 28 8.82 0.54 0.60
CA LEU A 28 8.55 1.17 1.89
C LEU A 28 9.61 0.73 2.92
N SER A 29 10.76 1.41 2.94
CA SER A 29 11.77 1.25 3.98
C SER A 29 11.29 1.84 5.30
N GLN A 30 11.93 1.48 6.42
CA GLN A 30 11.61 2.07 7.72
C GLN A 30 11.84 3.58 7.74
N GLY A 31 12.85 4.09 6.99
CA GLY A 31 13.09 5.52 6.80
C GLY A 31 11.92 6.21 6.09
N LEU A 32 11.46 5.67 4.96
CA LEU A 32 10.30 6.19 4.24
C LEU A 32 9.02 6.16 5.10
N LEU A 33 8.78 5.06 5.82
CA LEU A 33 7.61 4.95 6.72
C LEU A 33 7.70 5.94 7.90
N ALA A 34 8.89 6.22 8.42
CA ALA A 34 9.07 7.24 9.45
C ALA A 34 8.77 8.64 8.92
N GLU A 35 9.24 8.98 7.72
CA GLU A 35 8.91 10.24 7.06
C GLU A 35 7.42 10.33 6.73
N LEU A 36 6.80 9.23 6.27
CA LEU A 36 5.37 9.19 6.00
C LEU A 36 4.55 9.51 7.26
N ARG A 37 4.92 8.96 8.41
CA ARG A 37 4.27 9.31 9.68
C ARG A 37 4.42 10.79 10.00
N ALA A 38 5.65 11.29 9.91
CA ALA A 38 5.95 12.70 10.24
C ALA A 38 5.21 13.69 9.32
N VAL A 39 5.16 13.39 8.01
CA VAL A 39 4.46 14.28 7.06
C VAL A 39 2.94 14.22 7.25
N LEU A 40 2.38 13.05 7.56
CA LEU A 40 0.95 12.91 7.84
C LEU A 40 0.56 13.65 9.14
N ASP A 41 1.42 13.65 10.16
CA ASP A 41 1.22 14.42 11.38
C ASP A 41 1.24 15.94 11.11
N ALA A 42 2.17 16.40 10.27
CA ALA A 42 2.23 17.79 9.85
C ALA A 42 0.98 18.20 9.07
N ILE A 43 0.51 17.38 8.13
CA ILE A 43 -0.71 17.59 7.36
C ILE A 43 -1.95 17.62 8.26
N GLU A 44 -2.05 16.71 9.23
CA GLU A 44 -3.16 16.68 10.18
C GLU A 44 -3.25 17.98 10.98
N ALA A 45 -2.12 18.53 11.39
CA ALA A 45 -2.04 19.79 12.14
C ALA A 45 -2.32 21.03 11.29
N ASP A 46 -2.07 20.98 9.97
CA ASP A 46 -2.22 22.11 9.07
C ASP A 46 -3.69 22.33 8.66
N LYS A 47 -4.25 23.48 9.02
CA LYS A 47 -5.64 23.85 8.71
C LYS A 47 -5.84 24.28 7.26
N ASP A 48 -4.78 24.66 6.57
CA ASP A 48 -4.82 25.10 5.18
C ASP A 48 -4.81 23.93 4.20
N VAL A 49 -4.37 22.72 4.63
CA VAL A 49 -4.45 21.52 3.81
C VAL A 49 -5.86 20.94 3.83
N ARG A 50 -6.46 20.82 2.64
CA ARG A 50 -7.82 20.27 2.46
C ARG A 50 -7.85 18.92 1.80
N VAL A 51 -6.89 18.60 0.91
CA VAL A 51 -6.81 17.32 0.17
C VAL A 51 -5.36 16.91 0.03
N VAL A 52 -5.11 15.62 0.08
CA VAL A 52 -3.79 15.02 -0.13
C VAL A 52 -3.82 14.13 -1.38
N VAL A 53 -2.79 14.22 -2.22
CA VAL A 53 -2.52 13.28 -3.31
C VAL A 53 -1.25 12.52 -2.96
N ILE A 54 -1.26 11.19 -3.11
CA ILE A 54 -0.08 10.33 -2.93
C ILE A 54 0.24 9.67 -4.27
N THR A 55 1.50 9.72 -4.71
CA THR A 55 1.99 9.05 -5.91
C THR A 55 3.40 8.52 -5.72
N GLY A 56 3.92 7.72 -6.69
CA GLY A 56 5.30 7.24 -6.69
C GLY A 56 6.18 8.04 -7.66
N ALA A 57 7.45 8.25 -7.32
CA ALA A 57 8.43 8.79 -8.23
C ALA A 57 8.73 7.81 -9.38
N GLY A 58 9.04 8.34 -10.55
CA GLY A 58 9.30 7.55 -11.76
C GLY A 58 8.02 7.08 -12.45
N ARG A 59 8.17 6.06 -13.32
CA ARG A 59 7.09 5.57 -14.18
C ARG A 59 6.75 4.09 -13.96
N GLN A 60 7.54 3.35 -13.16
CA GLN A 60 7.45 1.91 -13.06
C GLN A 60 6.58 1.44 -11.90
N ALA A 61 6.64 2.12 -10.78
CA ALA A 61 5.92 1.70 -9.58
C ALA A 61 5.38 2.88 -8.78
N PHE A 62 4.18 2.70 -8.26
CA PHE A 62 3.68 3.46 -7.12
C PHE A 62 4.45 3.04 -5.87
N SER A 63 4.40 1.75 -5.51
CA SER A 63 5.20 1.12 -4.47
C SER A 63 5.14 -0.41 -4.59
N THR A 64 6.25 -1.08 -4.37
CA THR A 64 6.33 -2.55 -4.34
C THR A 64 6.19 -3.15 -2.94
N GLY A 65 5.70 -2.38 -1.97
CA GLY A 65 5.49 -2.84 -0.61
C GLY A 65 6.73 -2.68 0.28
N PHE A 66 6.76 -3.37 1.40
CA PHE A 66 7.86 -3.26 2.36
C PHE A 66 9.20 -3.68 1.75
N ASP A 67 10.25 -2.94 2.11
CA ASP A 67 11.59 -3.21 1.58
C ASP A 67 12.15 -4.52 2.14
N LEU A 68 12.33 -5.51 1.26
CA LEU A 68 12.89 -6.83 1.58
C LEU A 68 14.40 -6.89 1.39
N ASN A 69 15.09 -5.76 1.22
CA ASN A 69 16.54 -5.75 1.08
C ASN A 69 17.19 -6.32 2.36
N PRO A 70 18.06 -7.35 2.25
CA PRO A 70 18.73 -7.93 3.43
C PRO A 70 19.45 -6.93 4.31
N GLY A 71 20.04 -5.87 3.74
CA GLY A 71 20.70 -4.81 4.49
C GLY A 71 19.72 -3.96 5.33
N GLU A 72 18.55 -3.65 4.80
CA GLU A 72 17.47 -2.96 5.53
C GLU A 72 16.89 -3.89 6.62
N LEU A 73 16.65 -5.15 6.28
CA LEU A 73 16.17 -6.16 7.23
C LEU A 73 17.18 -6.38 8.36
N ALA A 74 18.49 -6.43 8.06
CA ALA A 74 19.53 -6.65 9.07
C ALA A 74 19.74 -5.43 10.00
N ALA A 75 19.65 -4.21 9.46
CA ALA A 75 19.84 -2.98 10.24
C ALA A 75 18.75 -2.75 11.30
N GLY A 76 17.53 -3.25 11.04
CA GLY A 76 16.39 -3.16 11.94
C GLY A 76 15.80 -4.53 12.31
N ALA A 77 16.56 -5.62 12.13
CA ALA A 77 16.06 -6.96 12.31
C ALA A 77 15.45 -7.16 13.71
N PRO A 78 14.18 -7.56 13.79
CA PRO A 78 13.57 -7.95 15.04
C PRO A 78 14.39 -9.10 15.66
N ARG A 79 14.69 -8.95 16.94
CA ARG A 79 15.55 -9.90 17.68
C ARG A 79 14.76 -11.03 18.30
N ASP A 80 13.47 -10.80 18.49
CA ASP A 80 12.54 -11.73 19.10
C ASP A 80 11.09 -11.48 18.61
N GLU A 81 10.17 -12.31 19.06
CA GLU A 81 8.75 -12.21 18.74
C GLU A 81 8.13 -10.85 19.13
N ALA A 82 8.56 -10.27 20.24
CA ALA A 82 8.05 -8.98 20.70
C ALA A 82 8.49 -7.83 19.77
N ASP A 83 9.71 -7.89 19.24
CA ASP A 83 10.22 -6.95 18.25
C ASP A 83 9.46 -7.08 16.91
N TRP A 84 9.18 -8.31 16.46
CA TRP A 84 8.35 -8.57 15.28
C TRP A 84 6.94 -8.02 15.44
N ASN A 85 6.28 -8.34 16.53
CA ASN A 85 4.93 -7.82 16.81
C ASN A 85 4.90 -6.29 16.85
N ARG A 86 5.95 -5.67 17.38
CA ARG A 86 6.10 -4.21 17.43
C ARG A 86 6.24 -3.60 16.04
N LEU A 87 7.06 -4.22 15.18
CA LEU A 87 7.27 -3.79 13.80
C LEU A 87 6.00 -3.93 12.96
N ILE A 88 5.34 -5.09 13.02
CA ILE A 88 4.06 -5.34 12.32
C ILE A 88 3.02 -4.30 12.74
N LYS A 89 2.89 -4.07 14.05
CA LYS A 89 1.97 -3.08 14.58
C LYS A 89 2.29 -1.67 14.09
N LEU A 90 3.56 -1.27 14.10
CA LEU A 90 3.99 0.05 13.64
C LEU A 90 3.71 0.25 12.14
N ASN A 91 3.98 -0.76 11.33
CA ASN A 91 3.71 -0.73 9.90
C ASN A 91 2.21 -0.65 9.60
N PHE A 92 1.41 -1.46 10.30
CA PHE A 92 -0.05 -1.43 10.26
C PHE A 92 -0.59 -0.04 10.64
N GLU A 93 -0.17 0.52 11.78
CA GLU A 93 -0.59 1.83 12.25
C GLU A 93 -0.21 2.94 11.27
N THR A 94 0.94 2.80 10.59
CA THR A 94 1.39 3.78 9.58
C THR A 94 0.43 3.82 8.38
N LEU A 95 0.02 2.66 7.86
CA LEU A 95 -0.96 2.61 6.77
C LEU A 95 -2.34 3.09 7.24
N MET A 96 -2.77 2.68 8.43
CA MET A 96 -4.03 3.13 9.02
C MET A 96 -4.06 4.63 9.34
N ARG A 97 -2.90 5.28 9.43
CA ARG A 97 -2.81 6.73 9.58
C ARG A 97 -3.46 7.47 8.40
N ILE A 98 -3.32 6.94 7.17
CA ILE A 98 -3.96 7.50 5.98
C ILE A 98 -5.48 7.40 6.06
N TRP A 99 -5.99 6.22 6.46
CA TRP A 99 -7.41 6.04 6.75
C TRP A 99 -7.93 7.04 7.77
N ASN A 100 -7.14 7.28 8.83
CA ASN A 100 -7.53 8.13 9.94
C ASN A 100 -7.38 9.64 9.67
N LEU A 101 -6.64 10.03 8.64
CA LEU A 101 -6.44 11.44 8.30
C LEU A 101 -7.80 12.14 8.07
N ARG A 102 -7.97 13.36 8.61
CA ARG A 102 -9.22 14.12 8.43
C ARG A 102 -9.43 14.62 7.00
N GLN A 103 -8.32 14.87 6.28
CA GLN A 103 -8.35 15.26 4.87
C GLN A 103 -8.65 14.05 3.98
N PRO A 104 -9.41 14.20 2.89
CA PRO A 104 -9.46 13.22 1.83
C PRO A 104 -8.08 12.95 1.24
N VAL A 105 -7.81 11.67 0.94
CA VAL A 105 -6.57 11.23 0.33
C VAL A 105 -6.86 10.56 -1.01
N ILE A 106 -6.15 10.96 -2.05
CA ILE A 106 -6.24 10.40 -3.39
C ILE A 106 -4.93 9.67 -3.69
N ALA A 107 -5.00 8.37 -4.00
CA ALA A 107 -3.86 7.67 -4.57
C ALA A 107 -3.83 7.87 -6.09
N ALA A 108 -2.70 8.29 -6.63
CA ALA A 108 -2.39 8.36 -8.06
C ALA A 108 -1.37 7.25 -8.39
N VAL A 109 -1.87 6.08 -8.78
CA VAL A 109 -1.08 4.86 -8.94
C VAL A 109 -0.45 4.82 -10.33
N ASN A 110 0.82 5.19 -10.39
CA ASN A 110 1.58 5.41 -11.63
C ASN A 110 2.28 4.16 -12.20
N GLY A 111 2.03 2.98 -11.64
CA GLY A 111 2.66 1.72 -12.05
C GLY A 111 2.35 0.62 -11.06
N HIS A 112 3.32 -0.25 -10.76
CA HIS A 112 3.12 -1.34 -9.82
C HIS A 112 2.72 -0.85 -8.41
N ALA A 113 1.61 -1.32 -7.90
CA ALA A 113 1.16 -1.18 -6.52
C ALA A 113 0.93 -2.60 -5.98
N VAL A 114 1.94 -3.20 -5.37
CA VAL A 114 1.87 -4.58 -4.90
C VAL A 114 2.22 -4.68 -3.43
N ALA A 115 1.72 -5.71 -2.77
CA ALA A 115 1.95 -5.93 -1.36
C ALA A 115 1.47 -4.72 -0.52
N ALA A 116 2.22 -4.32 0.50
CA ALA A 116 1.93 -3.10 1.26
C ALA A 116 1.76 -1.83 0.40
N GLY A 117 2.29 -1.82 -0.85
CA GLY A 117 2.05 -0.75 -1.81
C GLY A 117 0.63 -0.75 -2.37
N SER A 118 0.04 -1.93 -2.60
CA SER A 118 -1.37 -2.09 -2.92
C SER A 118 -2.24 -1.59 -1.75
N ASN A 119 -1.91 -1.98 -0.54
CA ASN A 119 -2.61 -1.53 0.66
C ASN A 119 -2.54 -0.01 0.85
N LEU A 120 -1.37 0.60 0.61
CA LEU A 120 -1.19 2.05 0.66
C LEU A 120 -2.08 2.78 -0.36
N ALA A 121 -2.19 2.23 -1.57
CA ALA A 121 -3.05 2.78 -2.61
C ALA A 121 -4.54 2.63 -2.29
N LEU A 122 -4.95 1.43 -1.85
CA LEU A 122 -6.35 1.10 -1.64
C LEU A 122 -6.93 1.63 -0.33
N ILE A 123 -6.11 1.92 0.68
CA ILE A 123 -6.59 2.55 1.93
C ILE A 123 -6.89 4.05 1.76
N CYS A 124 -6.46 4.67 0.68
CA CYS A 124 -6.83 6.03 0.32
C CYS A 124 -8.34 6.12 0.00
N ASP A 125 -8.93 7.29 0.17
CA ASP A 125 -10.38 7.47 -0.05
C ASP A 125 -10.77 7.33 -1.54
N ILE A 126 -9.85 7.67 -2.44
CA ILE A 126 -10.04 7.58 -3.90
C ILE A 126 -8.74 7.04 -4.51
N THR A 127 -8.85 6.08 -5.40
CA THR A 127 -7.71 5.54 -6.15
C THR A 127 -7.89 5.80 -7.63
N LEU A 128 -6.96 6.53 -8.23
CA LEU A 128 -6.82 6.67 -9.68
C LEU A 128 -5.62 5.84 -10.14
N ALA A 129 -5.71 5.20 -11.28
CA ALA A 129 -4.65 4.37 -11.81
C ALA A 129 -4.22 4.78 -13.22
N ALA A 130 -2.94 4.69 -13.51
CA ALA A 130 -2.45 4.68 -14.88
C ALA A 130 -2.84 3.35 -15.57
N GLU A 131 -3.00 3.37 -16.88
CA GLU A 131 -3.37 2.19 -17.68
C GLU A 131 -2.39 1.01 -17.54
N ASN A 132 -1.13 1.29 -17.19
CA ASN A 132 -0.08 0.29 -16.94
C ASN A 132 0.02 -0.10 -15.45
N ALA A 133 -0.84 0.39 -14.59
CA ALA A 133 -0.80 0.05 -13.17
C ALA A 133 -1.24 -1.40 -12.92
N THR A 134 -0.63 -2.02 -11.92
CA THR A 134 -1.00 -3.36 -11.45
C THR A 134 -1.20 -3.37 -9.95
N PHE A 135 -2.09 -4.24 -9.47
CA PHE A 135 -2.41 -4.41 -8.06
C PHE A 135 -2.30 -5.88 -7.69
N GLY A 136 -1.83 -6.20 -6.50
CA GLY A 136 -1.75 -7.59 -6.03
C GLY A 136 -1.15 -7.72 -4.65
N GLU A 137 -1.35 -8.90 -4.06
CA GLU A 137 -0.98 -9.24 -2.68
C GLU A 137 -0.11 -10.51 -2.64
N PRO A 138 1.13 -10.47 -3.23
CA PRO A 138 1.98 -11.65 -3.38
C PRO A 138 2.62 -12.13 -2.07
N GLU A 139 2.38 -11.48 -0.94
CA GLU A 139 2.94 -11.82 0.36
C GLU A 139 2.60 -13.24 0.80
N ILE A 140 1.41 -13.71 0.45
CA ILE A 140 0.98 -15.08 0.77
C ILE A 140 1.97 -16.14 0.27
N ARG A 141 2.70 -15.86 -0.82
CA ARG A 141 3.69 -16.76 -1.42
C ARG A 141 5.00 -16.86 -0.63
N HIS A 142 5.19 -16.04 0.41
CA HIS A 142 6.38 -16.07 1.26
C HIS A 142 6.07 -16.02 2.75
N PHE A 143 4.93 -16.59 3.13
CA PHE A 143 4.53 -16.71 4.53
C PHE A 143 4.40 -15.36 5.24
N ALA A 144 3.72 -14.44 4.59
CA ALA A 144 3.23 -13.19 5.16
C ALA A 144 1.80 -12.95 4.67
N LEU A 145 1.01 -12.25 5.44
CA LEU A 145 -0.29 -11.78 5.00
C LEU A 145 -0.18 -10.34 4.51
N SER A 146 -1.16 -9.92 3.74
CA SER A 146 -1.33 -8.50 3.40
C SER A 146 -1.41 -7.68 4.68
N PRO A 147 -0.73 -6.52 4.81
CA PRO A 147 -0.78 -5.72 6.04
C PRO A 147 -2.20 -5.29 6.45
N LEU A 148 -3.10 -5.12 5.47
CA LEU A 148 -4.49 -4.73 5.69
C LEU A 148 -5.43 -5.66 4.91
N LEU A 149 -6.54 -6.06 5.53
CA LEU A 149 -7.58 -6.87 4.91
C LEU A 149 -8.62 -5.98 4.21
N LEU A 150 -8.25 -5.33 3.09
CA LEU A 150 -9.07 -4.31 2.45
C LEU A 150 -10.11 -4.85 1.46
N LEU A 151 -9.79 -5.90 0.70
CA LEU A 151 -10.65 -6.38 -0.39
C LEU A 151 -12.05 -6.81 0.06
N PRO A 152 -12.28 -7.40 1.27
CA PRO A 152 -13.63 -7.71 1.73
C PRO A 152 -14.55 -6.49 1.87
N TYR A 153 -13.96 -5.31 1.99
CA TYR A 153 -14.71 -4.06 2.18
C TYR A 153 -14.81 -3.21 0.92
N PHE A 154 -13.83 -3.34 0.03
CA PHE A 154 -13.70 -2.43 -1.12
C PHE A 154 -13.97 -3.11 -2.46
N ALA A 155 -13.74 -4.43 -2.60
CA ALA A 155 -14.04 -5.14 -3.83
C ALA A 155 -15.55 -5.46 -3.93
N ASN A 156 -16.12 -5.24 -5.10
CA ASN A 156 -17.52 -5.55 -5.39
C ASN A 156 -17.77 -7.04 -5.75
N ASN A 157 -16.71 -7.85 -5.79
CA ASN A 157 -16.76 -9.27 -6.16
C ASN A 157 -15.99 -10.12 -5.13
N SER A 158 -16.75 -10.84 -4.29
CA SER A 158 -16.17 -11.69 -3.25
C SER A 158 -15.32 -12.85 -3.79
N LYS A 159 -15.59 -13.36 -4.99
CA LYS A 159 -14.81 -14.45 -5.59
C LYS A 159 -13.44 -13.96 -6.08
N ALA A 160 -13.39 -12.78 -6.67
CA ALA A 160 -12.14 -12.14 -7.05
C ALA A 160 -11.24 -11.86 -5.83
N MET A 161 -11.83 -11.44 -4.70
CA MET A 161 -11.12 -11.28 -3.44
C MET A 161 -10.43 -12.56 -2.99
N HIS A 162 -11.14 -13.70 -2.94
CA HIS A 162 -10.55 -14.99 -2.57
C HIS A 162 -9.44 -15.39 -3.54
N TYR A 163 -9.68 -15.22 -4.85
CA TYR A 163 -8.69 -15.51 -5.87
C TYR A 163 -7.39 -14.72 -5.63
N LEU A 164 -7.47 -13.42 -5.46
CA LEU A 164 -6.30 -12.56 -5.27
C LEU A 164 -5.53 -12.90 -3.98
N TYR A 165 -6.24 -13.05 -2.84
CA TYR A 165 -5.58 -13.35 -1.58
C TYR A 165 -5.00 -14.77 -1.51
N TYR A 166 -5.59 -15.76 -2.20
CA TYR A 166 -5.11 -17.13 -2.13
C TYR A 166 -4.02 -17.45 -3.14
N SER A 167 -4.06 -16.81 -4.33
CA SER A 167 -3.04 -17.01 -5.37
C SER A 167 -1.85 -16.06 -5.21
N GLY A 168 -2.07 -14.85 -4.67
CA GLY A 168 -1.09 -13.77 -4.68
C GLY A 168 -0.86 -13.19 -6.07
N ASP A 169 -1.78 -13.42 -7.00
CA ASP A 169 -1.67 -12.89 -8.37
C ASP A 169 -1.87 -11.38 -8.41
N THR A 170 -1.45 -10.80 -9.53
CA THR A 170 -1.65 -9.38 -9.80
C THR A 170 -2.71 -9.19 -10.88
N ILE A 171 -3.47 -8.11 -10.78
CA ILE A 171 -4.44 -7.66 -11.77
C ILE A 171 -4.04 -6.32 -12.36
N GLY A 172 -4.44 -6.06 -13.60
CA GLY A 172 -4.24 -4.77 -14.26
C GLY A 172 -5.26 -3.71 -13.80
N ALA A 173 -5.00 -2.47 -14.20
CA ALA A 173 -5.82 -1.30 -13.83
C ALA A 173 -7.29 -1.44 -14.24
N GLU A 174 -7.57 -1.95 -15.45
CA GLU A 174 -8.94 -2.13 -15.95
C GLU A 174 -9.72 -3.19 -15.16
N GLU A 175 -9.06 -4.25 -14.71
CA GLU A 175 -9.69 -5.25 -13.86
C GLU A 175 -9.94 -4.69 -12.45
N ALA A 176 -8.98 -3.96 -11.90
CA ALA A 176 -9.14 -3.27 -10.62
C ALA A 176 -10.31 -2.26 -10.67
N LEU A 177 -10.50 -1.56 -11.80
CA LEU A 177 -11.66 -0.69 -12.04
C LEU A 177 -12.98 -1.49 -12.03
N LYS A 178 -13.04 -2.62 -12.73
CA LYS A 178 -14.23 -3.50 -12.73
C LYS A 178 -14.56 -4.04 -11.35
N LEU A 179 -13.55 -4.30 -10.53
CA LEU A 179 -13.71 -4.77 -9.16
C LEU A 179 -14.06 -3.66 -8.17
N GLY A 180 -14.12 -2.39 -8.60
CA GLY A 180 -14.42 -1.25 -7.74
C GLY A 180 -13.26 -0.79 -6.85
N LEU A 181 -12.05 -1.34 -7.05
CA LEU A 181 -10.84 -0.97 -6.32
C LEU A 181 -10.23 0.35 -6.79
N VAL A 182 -10.49 0.71 -8.04
CA VAL A 182 -10.02 1.94 -8.70
C VAL A 182 -11.21 2.73 -9.20
N SER A 183 -11.19 4.04 -9.00
CA SER A 183 -12.27 4.95 -9.40
C SER A 183 -12.19 5.39 -10.87
N LYS A 184 -10.97 5.40 -11.42
CA LYS A 184 -10.73 5.81 -12.81
C LYS A 184 -9.37 5.31 -13.30
N VAL A 185 -9.31 4.90 -14.56
CA VAL A 185 -8.08 4.59 -15.30
C VAL A 185 -7.84 5.68 -16.33
N VAL A 186 -6.59 6.12 -16.46
CA VAL A 186 -6.17 7.18 -17.39
C VAL A 186 -4.79 6.87 -18.00
N PRO A 187 -4.42 7.46 -19.14
CA PRO A 187 -3.06 7.40 -19.65
C PRO A 187 -2.04 7.86 -18.58
N GLN A 188 -0.88 7.23 -18.55
CA GLN A 188 0.11 7.44 -17.48
C GLN A 188 0.56 8.90 -17.35
N ASP A 189 0.72 9.62 -18.45
CA ASP A 189 1.09 11.04 -18.46
C ASP A 189 -0.02 11.97 -17.99
N GLN A 190 -1.27 11.52 -17.98
CA GLN A 190 -2.42 12.26 -17.50
C GLN A 190 -2.76 11.98 -16.03
N LEU A 191 -2.15 10.96 -15.41
CA LEU A 191 -2.54 10.49 -14.08
C LEU A 191 -2.39 11.58 -13.00
N LEU A 192 -1.19 12.13 -12.83
CA LEU A 192 -0.96 13.15 -11.79
C LEU A 192 -1.74 14.45 -12.05
N PRO A 193 -1.78 14.98 -13.29
CA PRO A 193 -2.66 16.11 -13.62
C PRO A 193 -4.13 15.87 -13.27
N GLU A 194 -4.66 14.69 -13.55
CA GLU A 194 -6.05 14.31 -13.25
C GLU A 194 -6.30 14.20 -11.74
N ALA A 195 -5.39 13.55 -10.99
CA ALA A 195 -5.47 13.47 -9.54
C ALA A 195 -5.46 14.85 -8.89
N GLN A 196 -4.57 15.74 -9.33
CA GLN A 196 -4.49 17.13 -8.85
C GLN A 196 -5.72 17.95 -9.25
N ARG A 197 -6.26 17.73 -10.45
CA ARG A 197 -7.51 18.37 -10.89
C ARG A 197 -8.68 17.96 -9.99
N LEU A 198 -8.80 16.67 -9.68
CA LEU A 198 -9.81 16.15 -8.77
C LEU A 198 -9.61 16.70 -7.35
N ALA A 199 -8.37 16.72 -6.86
CA ALA A 199 -8.04 17.27 -5.55
C ALA A 199 -8.43 18.74 -5.42
N ARG A 200 -8.08 19.58 -6.42
CA ARG A 200 -8.48 21.00 -6.46
C ARG A 200 -10.00 21.15 -6.47
N ARG A 201 -10.73 20.29 -7.21
CA ARG A 201 -12.20 20.31 -7.23
C ARG A 201 -12.80 19.99 -5.86
N ILE A 202 -12.27 18.95 -5.16
CA ILE A 202 -12.71 18.58 -3.81
C ILE A 202 -12.38 19.72 -2.82
N ALA A 203 -11.22 20.35 -2.96
CA ALA A 203 -10.77 21.43 -2.09
C ALA A 203 -11.66 22.70 -2.17
N GLN A 204 -12.47 22.87 -3.23
CA GLN A 204 -13.48 23.96 -3.32
C GLN A 204 -14.71 23.70 -2.44
N VAL A 205 -14.99 22.45 -2.10
CA VAL A 205 -16.09 22.11 -1.19
C VAL A 205 -15.72 22.58 0.22
N PRO A 206 -16.67 23.10 1.02
CA PRO A 206 -16.37 23.47 2.41
C PRO A 206 -15.70 22.34 3.18
N ALA A 207 -14.48 22.58 3.66
CA ALA A 207 -13.62 21.54 4.25
C ALA A 207 -14.31 20.80 5.40
N TYR A 208 -15.06 21.51 6.24
CA TYR A 208 -15.80 20.91 7.35
C TYR A 208 -16.86 19.88 6.88
N ALA A 209 -17.57 20.19 5.77
CA ALA A 209 -18.56 19.27 5.20
C ALA A 209 -17.90 17.99 4.68
N VAL A 210 -16.77 18.12 3.96
CA VAL A 210 -16.00 16.97 3.45
C VAL A 210 -15.49 16.10 4.59
N GLN A 211 -14.94 16.70 5.65
CA GLN A 211 -14.41 16.00 6.82
C GLN A 211 -15.52 15.23 7.57
N LEU A 212 -16.69 15.85 7.76
CA LEU A 212 -17.84 15.17 8.39
C LEU A 212 -18.35 14.02 7.50
N THR A 213 -18.39 14.20 6.19
CA THR A 213 -18.77 13.13 5.26
C THR A 213 -17.78 11.96 5.33
N LYS A 214 -16.47 12.23 5.28
CA LYS A 214 -15.44 11.20 5.47
C LYS A 214 -15.62 10.48 6.81
N ARG A 215 -15.83 11.23 7.89
CA ARG A 215 -16.09 10.65 9.21
C ARG A 215 -17.32 9.74 9.21
N SER A 216 -18.41 10.13 8.55
CA SER A 216 -19.63 9.31 8.45
C SER A 216 -19.40 8.04 7.65
N ILE A 217 -18.67 8.11 6.53
CA ILE A 217 -18.30 6.95 5.72
C ILE A 217 -17.46 5.97 6.56
N LYS A 218 -16.45 6.48 7.27
CA LYS A 218 -15.62 5.65 8.17
C LYS A 218 -16.45 5.00 9.26
N ALA A 219 -17.37 5.73 9.89
CA ALA A 219 -18.26 5.17 10.90
C ALA A 219 -19.13 4.04 10.33
N ALA A 220 -19.60 4.14 9.08
CA ALA A 220 -20.32 3.05 8.43
C ALA A 220 -19.45 1.79 8.27
N TYR A 221 -18.20 1.93 7.84
CA TYR A 221 -17.25 0.80 7.77
C TYR A 221 -16.93 0.21 9.16
N GLU A 222 -16.82 1.04 10.20
CA GLU A 222 -16.62 0.56 11.58
C GLU A 222 -17.84 -0.27 12.07
N LEU A 223 -19.06 0.15 11.75
CA LEU A 223 -20.27 -0.63 12.03
C LEU A 223 -20.31 -1.96 11.28
N MET A 224 -19.68 -2.05 10.10
CA MET A 224 -19.49 -3.29 9.35
C MET A 224 -18.34 -4.16 9.92
N GLY A 225 -17.70 -3.75 11.00
CA GLY A 225 -16.62 -4.51 11.66
C GLY A 225 -15.22 -4.28 11.09
N PHE A 226 -15.00 -3.24 10.28
CA PHE A 226 -13.72 -2.96 9.60
C PHE A 226 -12.54 -3.00 10.56
N LYS A 227 -12.56 -2.23 11.65
CA LYS A 227 -11.47 -2.15 12.61
C LYS A 227 -11.19 -3.51 13.29
N ASN A 228 -12.24 -4.21 13.69
CA ASN A 228 -12.09 -5.52 14.35
C ASN A 228 -11.48 -6.55 13.37
N ALA A 229 -11.90 -6.54 12.10
CA ALA A 229 -11.33 -7.41 11.08
C ALA A 229 -9.85 -7.10 10.82
N MET A 230 -9.47 -5.81 10.77
CA MET A 230 -8.07 -5.40 10.62
C MET A 230 -7.20 -5.90 11.78
N GLU A 231 -7.66 -5.75 13.04
CA GLU A 231 -6.91 -6.21 14.21
C GLU A 231 -6.78 -7.74 14.25
N LEU A 232 -7.85 -8.48 13.91
CA LEU A 232 -7.78 -9.94 13.81
C LEU A 232 -6.81 -10.37 12.71
N HIS A 233 -6.86 -9.71 11.55
CA HIS A 233 -5.98 -10.01 10.43
C HIS A 233 -4.51 -9.74 10.78
N ARG A 234 -4.22 -8.62 11.45
CA ARG A 234 -2.88 -8.30 11.96
C ARG A 234 -2.36 -9.36 12.94
N ALA A 235 -3.23 -9.87 13.81
CA ALA A 235 -2.87 -10.96 14.72
C ALA A 235 -2.54 -12.25 13.96
N ASN A 236 -3.30 -12.58 12.90
CA ASN A 236 -3.03 -13.72 12.02
C ASN A 236 -1.71 -13.54 11.25
N ASP A 237 -1.39 -12.34 10.78
CA ASP A 237 -0.12 -12.03 10.12
C ASP A 237 1.06 -12.27 11.06
N ALA A 238 0.96 -11.84 12.31
CA ALA A 238 1.97 -12.13 13.33
C ALA A 238 2.20 -13.64 13.53
N LEU A 239 1.14 -14.46 13.55
CA LEU A 239 1.24 -15.91 13.65
C LEU A 239 1.95 -16.54 12.45
N VAL A 240 1.65 -16.06 11.23
CA VAL A 240 2.29 -16.55 10.00
C VAL A 240 3.75 -16.13 9.94
N ILE A 241 4.07 -14.91 10.37
CA ILE A 241 5.46 -14.42 10.41
C ILE A 241 6.27 -15.18 11.45
N ASP A 242 5.70 -15.52 12.61
CA ASP A 242 6.36 -16.32 13.64
C ASP A 242 6.51 -17.82 13.27
N ALA A 243 5.87 -18.28 12.21
CA ALA A 243 5.94 -19.68 11.76
C ALA A 243 7.34 -20.09 11.24
N SER A 244 8.40 -19.80 12.02
CA SER A 244 9.79 -20.16 11.73
C SER A 244 10.05 -21.67 11.74
N GLN A 245 9.10 -22.46 12.29
CA GLN A 245 9.14 -23.93 12.31
C GLN A 245 8.83 -24.55 10.94
N ILE A 246 8.22 -23.81 10.01
CA ILE A 246 7.85 -24.30 8.68
C ILE A 246 9.13 -24.36 7.81
N GLU A 247 9.46 -25.57 7.33
CA GLU A 247 10.68 -25.82 6.57
C GLU A 247 10.73 -25.00 5.27
N GLU A 248 9.63 -24.92 4.54
CA GLU A 248 9.52 -24.17 3.29
C GLU A 248 9.81 -22.68 3.51
N LYS A 249 9.34 -22.12 4.63
CA LYS A 249 9.63 -20.72 4.99
C LYS A 249 11.10 -20.53 5.27
N ARG A 250 11.74 -21.43 6.04
CA ARG A 250 13.17 -21.37 6.35
C ARG A 250 14.01 -21.41 5.08
N GLN A 251 13.68 -22.31 4.15
CA GLN A 251 14.37 -22.43 2.87
C GLN A 251 14.25 -21.14 2.05
N LEU A 252 13.05 -20.58 1.95
CA LEU A 252 12.80 -19.34 1.19
C LEU A 252 13.53 -18.16 1.81
N MET A 253 13.47 -18.00 3.13
CA MET A 253 14.19 -16.94 3.84
C MET A 253 15.71 -17.12 3.79
N GLY A 254 16.20 -18.36 3.83
CA GLY A 254 17.61 -18.68 3.63
C GLY A 254 18.10 -18.20 2.26
N VAL A 255 17.34 -18.42 1.20
CA VAL A 255 17.68 -17.90 -0.14
C VAL A 255 17.73 -16.37 -0.17
N LEU A 256 16.81 -15.69 0.51
CA LEU A 256 16.83 -14.23 0.60
C LEU A 256 18.13 -13.71 1.24
N LEU A 257 18.53 -14.33 2.35
CA LEU A 257 19.70 -13.89 3.12
C LEU A 257 21.03 -14.26 2.44
N GLU A 258 21.11 -15.45 1.82
CA GLU A 258 22.36 -15.96 1.24
C GLU A 258 22.56 -15.53 -0.22
N LYS A 259 21.47 -15.48 -1.03
CA LYS A 259 21.53 -15.25 -2.47
C LYS A 259 20.87 -13.95 -2.91
N GLY A 260 20.26 -13.24 -1.97
CA GLY A 260 19.68 -11.93 -2.18
C GLY A 260 18.29 -11.94 -2.84
N LEU A 261 17.72 -10.75 -2.96
CA LEU A 261 16.33 -10.52 -3.35
C LEU A 261 15.95 -11.13 -4.72
N LYS A 262 16.83 -11.06 -5.71
CA LYS A 262 16.54 -11.59 -7.05
C LYS A 262 16.29 -13.10 -7.02
N ALA A 263 17.16 -13.86 -6.35
CA ALA A 263 17.03 -15.32 -6.22
C ALA A 263 15.78 -15.70 -5.39
N PHE A 264 15.50 -14.92 -4.34
CA PHE A 264 14.29 -15.08 -3.55
C PHE A 264 13.02 -14.89 -4.39
N LEU A 265 12.92 -13.82 -5.17
CA LEU A 265 11.76 -13.56 -6.03
C LEU A 265 11.60 -14.64 -7.12
N GLU A 266 12.71 -15.14 -7.66
CA GLU A 266 12.68 -16.26 -8.62
C GLU A 266 12.13 -17.55 -8.00
N LEU A 267 12.59 -17.89 -6.79
CA LEU A 267 12.09 -19.06 -6.07
C LEU A 267 10.62 -18.91 -5.68
N ARG A 268 10.24 -17.72 -5.17
CA ARG A 268 8.87 -17.41 -4.72
C ARG A 268 7.86 -17.43 -5.86
N ASP A 269 8.18 -16.74 -6.97
CA ASP A 269 7.21 -16.47 -8.04
C ASP A 269 7.35 -17.43 -9.22
N GLY A 270 8.48 -18.15 -9.33
CA GLY A 270 8.75 -19.10 -10.41
C GLY A 270 7.62 -20.11 -10.65
N PRO A 271 7.09 -20.78 -9.60
CA PRO A 271 6.00 -21.74 -9.73
C PRO A 271 4.69 -21.15 -10.27
N PHE A 272 4.50 -19.83 -10.14
CA PHE A 272 3.27 -19.12 -10.54
C PHE A 272 3.39 -18.44 -11.92
N ARG A 273 4.59 -18.43 -12.50
CA ARG A 273 4.75 -18.00 -13.90
C ARG A 273 4.15 -19.09 -14.76
N LEU A 274 3.05 -18.78 -15.45
CA LEU A 274 2.51 -19.67 -16.47
C LEU A 274 3.67 -19.99 -17.43
N LYS A 275 4.02 -21.27 -17.56
CA LYS A 275 4.82 -21.72 -18.68
C LYS A 275 3.97 -21.30 -19.89
N SER A 276 4.49 -20.39 -20.72
CA SER A 276 3.90 -20.14 -22.05
C SER A 276 3.70 -21.51 -22.66
N ASP A 277 2.46 -21.87 -22.97
CA ASP A 277 2.09 -23.15 -23.53
C ASP A 277 3.09 -23.53 -24.61
N GLU A 278 3.83 -24.61 -24.36
CA GLU A 278 4.44 -25.38 -25.43
C GLU A 278 3.26 -26.03 -26.16
N GLY A 279 2.67 -25.25 -27.10
CA GLY A 279 1.68 -25.71 -28.05
C GLY A 279 2.30 -25.81 -29.43
#